data_f072892eae77b41133567e6563a9089b
#
_entry.id   f072892eae77b41133567e6563a9089b
#
_cell.length_a   1.000
_cell.length_b   1.000
_cell.length_c   1.000
_cell.angle_alpha   90.00
_cell.angle_beta   90.00
_cell.angle_gamma   90.00
#
_symmetry.space_group_name_H-M   'P 1'
#
loop_
_entity.id
_entity.type
_entity.pdbx_description
1 polymer ?
#
loop_
_entity_poly.entity_id
_entity_poly.type
_entity_poly.pdbx_seq_one_letter_code
_entity_poly.pdbx_strand_id
1 'polypeptide(L)' 'MTPKQHFRALQFKLEIAEFGMGMPLDRERVKELREQVEQARKDAELDTITSDGVE' A
#
# COMPACT_ATOMS: atom_id res chain seq x y z
N MET A 1 -0.93 11.25 9.63
CA MET A 1 -1.08 10.64 8.30
C MET A 1 -2.35 9.81 8.25
N THR A 2 -3.17 10.01 7.24
CA THR A 2 -4.41 9.25 7.09
C THR A 2 -4.13 7.88 6.49
N PRO A 3 -5.01 6.88 6.71
CA PRO A 3 -4.83 5.56 6.08
C PRO A 3 -4.74 5.61 4.57
N LYS A 4 -5.46 6.52 3.94
CA LYS A 4 -5.40 6.67 2.48
C LYS A 4 -4.04 7.18 2.03
N GLN A 5 -3.47 8.13 2.74
CA GLN A 5 -2.14 8.65 2.42
C GLN A 5 -1.07 7.57 2.62
N HIS A 6 -1.20 6.81 3.68
CA HIS A 6 -0.29 5.70 3.95
C HIS A 6 -0.36 4.67 2.83
N PHE A 7 -1.56 4.30 2.42
CA PHE A 7 -1.77 3.35 1.33
C PHE A 7 -1.14 3.85 0.03
N ARG A 8 -1.33 5.12 -0.30
CA ARG A 8 -0.76 5.72 -1.50
C ARG A 8 0.77 5.69 -1.46
N ALA A 9 1.34 6.01 -0.32
CA ALA A 9 2.79 6.01 -0.17
C ALA A 9 3.36 4.61 -0.39
N LEU A 10 2.71 3.60 0.18
CA LEU A 10 3.13 2.21 0.00
C LEU A 10 2.95 1.76 -1.44
N GLN A 11 1.85 2.14 -2.06
CA GLN A 11 1.59 1.79 -3.46
C GLN A 11 2.67 2.38 -4.38
N PHE A 12 3.06 3.61 -4.12
CA PHE A 12 4.12 4.26 -4.86
C PHE A 12 5.45 3.53 -4.69
N LYS A 13 5.77 3.14 -3.48
CA LYS A 13 6.99 2.36 -3.21
C LYS A 13 6.97 1.03 -3.94
N LEU A 14 5.82 0.38 -3.97
CA LEU A 14 5.68 -0.90 -4.67
C LEU A 14 5.89 -0.72 -6.17
N GLU A 15 5.32 0.31 -6.75
CA GLU A 15 5.50 0.59 -8.17
C GLU A 15 6.97 0.80 -8.52
N ILE A 16 7.67 1.57 -7.70
CA ILE A 16 9.10 1.82 -7.89
C ILE A 16 9.88 0.51 -7.79
N ALA A 17 9.54 -0.32 -6.81
CA ALA A 17 10.21 -1.59 -6.61
C ALA A 17 9.99 -2.54 -7.80
N GLU A 18 8.77 -2.59 -8.32
CA GLU A 18 8.45 -3.42 -9.48
C GLU A 18 9.10 -2.91 -10.76
N PHE A 19 9.19 -1.59 -10.87
CA PHE A 19 9.79 -0.97 -12.04
C PHE A 19 11.28 -1.24 -12.13
N GLY A 20 11.93 -1.46 -10.99
CA GLY A 20 13.33 -1.87 -10.97
C GLY A 20 14.34 -0.75 -11.07
N MET A 21 13.99 0.43 -11.53
CA MET A 21 14.85 1.63 -11.56
C MET A 21 16.35 1.38 -11.74
N GLY A 22 16.71 0.39 -12.57
CA GLY A 22 18.11 0.04 -12.80
C GLY A 22 18.74 -0.88 -11.76
N MET A 23 17.99 -1.28 -10.73
CA MET A 23 18.47 -2.22 -9.71
C MET A 23 17.84 -3.59 -9.91
N PRO A 24 18.54 -4.67 -9.51
CA PRO A 24 17.94 -5.99 -9.61
C PRO A 24 16.68 -6.10 -8.75
N LEU A 25 15.66 -6.73 -9.31
CA LEU A 25 14.40 -6.91 -8.65
C LEU A 25 14.55 -7.90 -7.49
N ASP A 26 14.27 -7.43 -6.27
CA ASP A 26 14.27 -8.28 -5.09
C ASP A 26 12.85 -8.79 -4.87
N ARG A 27 12.62 -10.06 -5.19
CA ARG A 27 11.30 -10.66 -5.08
C ARG A 27 10.78 -10.66 -3.65
N GLU A 28 11.65 -10.87 -2.69
CA GLU A 28 11.26 -10.87 -1.28
C GLU A 28 10.77 -9.49 -0.84
N ARG A 29 11.49 -8.46 -1.24
CA ARG A 29 11.12 -7.09 -0.90
C ARG A 29 9.81 -6.69 -1.58
N VAL A 30 9.65 -7.06 -2.84
CA VAL A 30 8.41 -6.80 -3.57
C VAL A 30 7.24 -7.52 -2.91
N LYS A 31 7.44 -8.75 -2.47
CA LYS A 31 6.42 -9.50 -1.77
C LYS A 31 6.02 -8.83 -0.47
N GLU A 32 6.98 -8.38 0.31
CA GLU A 32 6.70 -7.65 1.55
C GLU A 32 5.92 -6.38 1.29
N LEU A 33 6.34 -5.63 0.29
CA LEU A 33 5.63 -4.40 -0.08
C LEU A 33 4.20 -4.68 -0.51
N ARG A 34 3.99 -5.75 -1.27
CA ARG A 34 2.65 -6.15 -1.67
C ARG A 34 1.77 -6.46 -0.46
N GLU A 35 2.31 -7.18 0.49
CA GLU A 35 1.59 -7.50 1.72
C GLU A 35 1.24 -6.23 2.49
N GLN A 36 2.19 -5.30 2.60
CA GLN A 36 1.95 -4.03 3.27
C GLN A 36 0.90 -3.19 2.55
N VAL A 37 0.99 -3.14 1.23
CA VAL A 37 0.00 -2.41 0.41
C VAL A 37 -1.39 -3.02 0.59
N GLU A 38 -1.48 -4.34 0.57
CA GLU A 38 -2.75 -5.02 0.74
C GLU A 38 -3.34 -4.74 2.12
N GLN A 39 -2.51 -4.79 3.16
CA GLN A 39 -2.96 -4.48 4.51
C GLN A 39 -3.40 -3.02 4.62
N ALA A 40 -2.62 -2.11 4.07
CA ALA A 40 -2.97 -0.69 4.08
C ALA A 40 -4.25 -0.42 3.30
N ARG A 41 -4.46 -1.16 2.22
CA ARG A 41 -5.69 -1.06 1.45
C ARG A 41 -6.91 -1.46 2.28
N LYS A 42 -6.80 -2.56 3.00
CA LYS A 42 -7.88 -3.01 3.88
C LYS A 42 -8.17 -1.98 4.96
N ASP A 43 -7.13 -1.43 5.56
CA ASP A 43 -7.28 -0.41 6.59
C ASP A 43 -7.98 0.83 6.02
N ALA A 44 -7.59 1.25 4.81
CA ALA A 44 -8.20 2.40 4.17
C ALA A 44 -9.67 2.15 3.83
N GLU A 45 -10.00 0.94 3.38
CA GLU A 45 -11.37 0.56 3.09
C GLU A 45 -12.22 0.52 4.35
N LEU A 46 -11.68 -0.04 5.43
CA LEU A 46 -12.38 -0.10 6.71
C LEU A 46 -12.64 1.31 7.26
N ASP A 47 -11.67 2.20 7.12
CA ASP A 47 -11.83 3.57 7.56
C ASP A 47 -12.97 4.26 6.80
N THR A 48 -13.03 4.05 5.49
CA THR A 48 -14.10 4.61 4.66
C THR A 48 -15.46 4.04 5.04
N ILE A 49 -15.53 2.72 5.25
CA ILE A 49 -16.77 2.05 5.63
C ILE A 49 -17.23 2.54 7.00
N THR A 50 -16.29 2.71 7.94
CA THR A 50 -16.61 3.20 9.28
C THR A 50 -17.17 4.61 9.21
N SER A 51 -16.60 5.46 8.37
CA SER A 51 -17.12 6.81 8.17
C SER A 51 -18.55 6.80 7.65
N ASP A 52 -18.82 5.96 6.68
CA ASP A 52 -20.17 5.82 6.13
C ASP A 52 -21.13 5.24 7.17
N GLY A 53 -20.64 4.31 7.96
CA GLY A 53 -21.45 3.66 8.98
C GLY A 53 -21.90 4.59 10.10
N VAL A 54 -21.16 5.66 10.34
CA VAL A 54 -21.48 6.62 11.37
C VAL A 54 -22.69 7.46 10.98
N GLU A 55 -22.89 7.65 9.72
CA GLU A 55 -24.02 8.40 9.21
C GLU A 55 -25.28 7.54 9.21
#